data_920feaa1de42549eeadef59ed450f993
#
_entry.id   920feaa1de42549eeadef59ed450f993
#
_cell.length_a   1.000
_cell.length_b   1.000
_cell.length_c   1.000
_cell.angle_alpha   90.00
_cell.angle_beta   90.00
_cell.angle_gamma   90.00
#
_symmetry.space_group_name_H-M   'P 1'
#
loop_
_entity.id
_entity.type
_entity.pdbx_description
1 polymer ?
#
loop_
_entity_poly.entity_id
_entity_poly.type
_entity_poly.pdbx_seq_one_letter_code
_entity_poly.pdbx_strand_id
1 'polypeptide(L)'
;SICCVGAGYVGGPTMAIIALKCPEIKVTVVDLNEQRIKEWNSDSLPIYEPGLLEVVQQTRGKNLFFSSDVEKGIAEAEMVFLAVNVGFSRGI
;
A
#
# COMPACT_ATOMS: atom_id res chain seq x y z
N SER A 1 6.34 -1.12 12.86
CA SER A 1 5.29 -1.15 11.84
C SER A 1 5.39 0.09 10.94
N ILE A 2 5.04 -0.09 9.71
CA ILE A 2 5.10 0.96 8.71
C ILE A 2 3.71 1.20 8.15
N CYS A 3 3.35 2.47 7.96
CA CYS A 3 2.13 2.83 7.26
C CYS A 3 2.50 3.66 6.04
N CYS A 4 1.98 3.28 4.88
CA CYS A 4 2.17 4.06 3.67
C CYS A 4 0.85 4.70 3.30
N VAL A 5 0.82 6.02 3.19
CA VAL A 5 -0.38 6.75 2.79
C VAL A 5 -0.31 6.94 1.27
N GLY A 6 -1.20 6.30 0.58
CA GLY A 6 -1.24 6.34 -0.88
C GLY A 6 -1.03 4.95 -1.48
N ALA A 7 -2.08 4.41 -2.10
CA ALA A 7 -2.06 3.07 -2.68
C ALA A 7 -1.96 3.12 -4.20
N GLY A 8 -1.12 3.98 -4.70
CA GLY A 8 -0.96 4.17 -6.13
C GLY A 8 0.18 3.37 -6.73
N TYR A 9 0.68 3.85 -7.87
CA TYR A 9 1.69 3.13 -8.65
C TYR A 9 3.03 2.96 -7.93
N VAL A 10 3.34 3.86 -7.00
CA VAL A 10 4.61 3.77 -6.30
C VAL A 10 4.41 3.13 -4.93
N GLY A 11 3.42 3.61 -4.19
CA GLY A 11 3.22 3.17 -2.81
C GLY A 11 2.86 1.70 -2.71
N GLY A 12 1.89 1.25 -3.50
CA GLY A 12 1.44 -0.14 -3.43
C GLY A 12 2.54 -1.15 -3.73
N PRO A 13 3.16 -1.07 -4.92
CA PRO A 13 4.20 -2.04 -5.27
C PRO A 13 5.42 -1.98 -4.35
N THR A 14 5.84 -0.77 -3.97
CA THR A 14 7.00 -0.61 -3.09
C THR A 14 6.75 -1.26 -1.73
N MET A 15 5.58 -1.04 -1.16
CA MET A 15 5.25 -1.60 0.14
C MET A 15 5.10 -3.12 0.07
N ALA A 16 4.61 -3.64 -1.05
CA ALA A 16 4.52 -5.09 -1.22
C ALA A 16 5.90 -5.74 -1.22
N ILE A 17 6.86 -5.10 -1.88
CA ILE A 17 8.23 -5.62 -1.90
C ILE A 17 8.86 -5.53 -0.50
N ILE A 18 8.64 -4.43 0.21
CA ILE A 18 9.16 -4.29 1.56
C ILE A 18 8.59 -5.39 2.46
N ALA A 19 7.29 -5.64 2.36
CA ALA A 19 6.66 -6.68 3.16
C ALA A 19 7.24 -8.06 2.84
N LEU A 20 7.53 -8.31 1.57
CA LEU A 20 8.10 -9.58 1.16
C LEU A 20 9.51 -9.76 1.71
N LYS A 21 10.32 -8.71 1.65
CA LYS A 21 11.71 -8.78 2.08
C LYS A 21 11.86 -8.71 3.59
N CYS A 22 10.91 -8.13 4.26
CA CYS A 22 10.97 -7.93 5.71
C CYS A 22 9.72 -8.53 6.38
N PRO A 23 9.63 -9.85 6.43
CA PRO A 23 8.39 -10.49 6.93
C PRO A 23 8.09 -10.19 8.39
N GLU A 24 9.07 -9.71 9.15
CA GLU A 24 8.85 -9.37 10.54
C GLU A 24 8.24 -7.98 10.73
N ILE A 25 8.15 -7.20 9.65
CA ILE A 25 7.60 -5.85 9.74
C ILE A 25 6.16 -5.85 9.25
N LYS A 26 5.26 -5.25 10.03
CA LYS A 26 3.87 -5.08 9.58
C LYS A 26 3.81 -3.84 8.72
N VAL A 27 3.28 -3.99 7.52
CA VAL A 27 3.16 -2.92 6.54
C VAL A 27 1.69 -2.70 6.22
N THR A 28 1.19 -1.49 6.44
CA THR A 28 -0.20 -1.14 6.14
C THR A 28 -0.21 -0.03 5.09
N VAL A 29 -0.94 -0.25 4.02
CA VAL A 29 -1.11 0.75 2.96
C VAL A 29 -2.51 1.30 3.09
N VAL A 30 -2.64 2.60 3.22
CA VAL A 30 -3.94 3.24 3.40
C VAL A 30 -4.20 4.25 2.30
N ASP A 31 -5.46 4.43 1.94
CA ASP A 31 -5.87 5.37 0.91
C ASP A 31 -7.34 5.69 1.12
N LEU A 32 -7.72 6.92 0.91
CA LEU A 32 -9.13 7.32 1.01
C LEU A 32 -9.95 6.78 -0.14
N ASN A 33 -9.31 6.37 -1.23
CA ASN A 33 -9.99 5.80 -2.38
C ASN A 33 -10.35 4.35 -2.07
N GLU A 34 -11.58 4.14 -1.65
CA GLU A 34 -12.04 2.80 -1.23
C GLU A 34 -12.02 1.80 -2.37
N GLN A 35 -12.30 2.25 -3.60
CA GLN A 35 -12.27 1.36 -4.75
C GLN A 35 -10.85 0.83 -4.98
N ARG A 36 -9.85 1.70 -4.87
CA ARG A 36 -8.47 1.28 -5.04
C ARG A 36 -8.04 0.28 -3.97
N ILE A 37 -8.45 0.53 -2.72
CA ILE A 37 -8.16 -0.39 -1.63
C ILE A 37 -8.83 -1.74 -1.88
N LYS A 38 -10.06 -1.72 -2.37
CA LYS A 38 -10.77 -2.94 -2.68
C LYS A 38 -10.04 -3.75 -3.75
N GLU A 39 -9.51 -3.07 -4.75
CA GLU A 39 -8.76 -3.73 -5.82
C GLU A 39 -7.46 -4.34 -5.29
N TRP A 40 -6.76 -3.64 -4.39
CA TRP A 40 -5.55 -4.21 -3.80
C TRP A 40 -5.86 -5.42 -2.92
N ASN A 41 -7.05 -5.50 -2.37
CA ASN A 41 -7.48 -6.63 -1.57
C ASN A 41 -8.07 -7.76 -2.41
N SER A 42 -8.09 -7.61 -3.72
CA SER A 42 -8.57 -8.63 -4.64
C SER A 42 -7.40 -9.16 -5.46
N ASP A 43 -7.68 -10.15 -6.33
CA ASP A 43 -6.65 -10.65 -7.23
C ASP A 43 -6.64 -9.86 -8.56
N SER A 44 -7.49 -8.83 -8.66
CA SER A 44 -7.47 -7.93 -9.81
C SER A 44 -6.88 -6.61 -9.34
N LEU A 45 -5.56 -6.55 -9.26
CA LEU A 45 -4.86 -5.39 -8.74
C LEU A 45 -5.09 -4.16 -9.63
N PRO A 46 -5.03 -2.94 -9.07
CA PRO A 46 -5.24 -1.73 -9.86
C PRO A 46 -4.09 -1.41 -10.80
N ILE A 47 -2.99 -2.14 -10.66
CA ILE A 47 -1.79 -1.94 -11.47
C ILE A 47 -1.35 -3.27 -12.02
N TYR A 48 -0.99 -3.30 -13.32
CA TYR A 48 -0.42 -4.51 -13.87
C TYR A 48 1.10 -4.41 -13.90
N GLU A 49 1.74 -5.33 -13.21
CA GLU A 49 3.19 -5.41 -13.19
C GLU A 49 3.55 -6.87 -13.07
N PRO A 50 4.41 -7.42 -13.94
CA PRO A 50 4.75 -8.82 -13.88
C PRO A 50 5.29 -9.22 -12.51
N GLY A 51 4.72 -10.25 -11.92
CA GLY A 51 5.16 -10.75 -10.63
C GLY A 51 4.55 -10.05 -9.43
N LEU A 52 3.86 -8.94 -9.62
CA LEU A 52 3.32 -8.19 -8.50
C LEU A 52 2.22 -8.94 -7.77
N LEU A 53 1.32 -9.58 -8.49
CA LEU A 53 0.23 -10.32 -7.86
C LEU A 53 0.76 -11.42 -6.96
N GLU A 54 1.78 -12.14 -7.40
CA GLU A 54 2.37 -13.19 -6.59
C GLU A 54 2.95 -12.65 -5.30
N VAL A 55 3.62 -11.50 -5.36
CA VAL A 55 4.19 -10.88 -4.16
C VAL A 55 3.08 -10.48 -3.20
N VAL A 56 2.03 -9.86 -3.73
CA VAL A 56 0.90 -9.43 -2.91
C VAL A 56 0.20 -10.64 -2.27
N GLN A 57 0.01 -11.71 -3.04
CA GLN A 57 -0.64 -12.90 -2.51
C GLN A 57 0.18 -13.54 -1.39
N GLN A 58 1.50 -13.47 -1.46
CA GLN A 58 2.35 -14.04 -0.43
C GLN A 58 2.36 -13.23 0.85
N THR A 59 2.11 -11.92 0.77
CA THR A 59 2.27 -11.03 1.91
C THR A 59 0.95 -10.51 2.45
N ARG A 60 -0.06 -10.40 1.59
CA ARG A 60 -1.36 -9.85 2.00
C ARG A 60 -2.01 -10.73 3.06
N GLY A 61 -2.41 -10.13 4.16
CA GLY A 61 -3.00 -10.86 5.26
C GLY A 61 -1.99 -11.45 6.23
N LYS A 62 -0.71 -11.44 5.87
CA LYS A 62 0.34 -11.87 6.77
C LYS A 62 0.98 -10.66 7.43
N ASN A 63 1.73 -9.89 6.66
CA ASN A 63 2.33 -8.66 7.18
C ASN A 63 2.04 -7.46 6.27
N LEU A 64 1.27 -7.63 5.20
CA LEU A 64 0.87 -6.55 4.32
C LEU A 64 -0.65 -6.41 4.38
N PHE A 65 -1.12 -5.20 4.66
CA PHE A 65 -2.55 -4.92 4.78
C PHE A 65 -2.91 -3.66 4.02
N PHE A 66 -4.09 -3.66 3.42
CA PHE A 66 -4.63 -2.50 2.70
C PHE A 66 -5.92 -2.06 3.36
N SER A 67 -6.04 -0.79 3.69
CA SER A 67 -7.20 -0.28 4.41
C SER A 67 -7.54 1.14 3.97
N SER A 68 -8.82 1.50 4.02
CA SER A 68 -9.23 2.87 3.78
C SER A 68 -9.30 3.67 5.08
N ASP A 69 -9.02 3.04 6.22
CA ASP A 69 -9.02 3.74 7.50
C ASP A 69 -7.65 4.39 7.71
N VAL A 70 -7.48 5.56 7.13
CA VAL A 70 -6.20 6.25 7.11
C VAL A 70 -5.77 6.64 8.52
N GLU A 71 -6.70 7.14 9.33
CA GLU A 71 -6.36 7.59 10.68
C GLU A 71 -5.84 6.45 11.54
N LYS A 72 -6.50 5.31 11.47
CA LYS A 72 -6.08 4.15 12.26
C LYS A 72 -4.70 3.66 11.80
N GLY A 73 -4.50 3.63 10.48
CA GLY A 73 -3.21 3.19 9.95
C GLY A 73 -2.07 4.05 10.43
N ILE A 74 -2.26 5.37 10.40
CA ILE A 74 -1.24 6.30 10.83
C ILE A 74 -1.02 6.19 12.35
N ALA A 75 -2.10 6.08 13.11
CA ALA A 75 -2.00 6.05 14.57
C ALA A 75 -1.24 4.82 15.08
N GLU A 76 -1.32 3.71 14.36
CA GLU A 76 -0.68 2.48 14.79
C GLU A 76 0.74 2.33 14.29
N ALA A 77 1.20 3.21 13.41
CA ALA A 77 2.49 3.05 12.77
C ALA A 77 3.61 3.74 13.54
N GLU A 78 4.78 3.14 13.47
CA GLU A 78 5.99 3.76 14.02
C GLU A 78 6.64 4.64 12.96
N MET A 79 6.40 4.34 11.67
CA MET A 79 6.96 5.11 10.57
C MET A 79 5.89 5.27 9.50
N VAL A 80 5.76 6.48 8.97
CA VAL A 80 4.75 6.78 7.96
C VAL A 80 5.44 7.27 6.69
N PHE A 81 5.11 6.65 5.56
CA PHE A 81 5.56 7.10 4.26
C PHE A 81 4.40 7.75 3.53
N LEU A 82 4.66 8.85 2.85
CA LEU A 82 3.65 9.50 2.04
C LEU A 82 3.99 9.22 0.57
N ALA A 83 3.11 8.50 -0.10
CA ALA A 83 3.29 8.19 -1.51
C ALA A 83 2.08 8.65 -2.30
N VAL A 84 1.67 9.88 -2.05
CA VAL A 84 0.51 10.43 -2.73
C VAL A 84 0.97 11.24 -3.93
N ASN A 85 0.10 11.23 -4.94
CA ASN A 85 0.34 12.04 -6.11
C ASN A 85 -0.13 13.44 -5.78
N VAL A 86 0.79 14.39 -5.67
CA VAL A 86 0.44 15.73 -5.30
C VAL A 86 -0.15 16.50 -6.45
N GLY A 87 -0.02 16.06 -7.60
CA GLY A 87 -0.75 16.62 -8.70
C GLY A 87 -0.50 18.03 -9.01
N PHE A 88 0.66 18.56 -8.74
CA PHE A 88 0.79 19.90 -9.02
C PHE A 88 1.38 20.01 -10.23
N SER A 89 1.01 19.23 -10.88
CA SER A 89 1.37 19.38 -12.09
C SER A 89 1.23 20.64 -12.66
N ARG A 90 0.61 21.44 -12.38
CA ARG A 90 0.50 22.45 -12.95
C ARG A 90 1.16 23.28 -12.54
N GLY A 91 1.76 23.21 -12.70
CA GLY A 91 2.34 24.12 -12.49
C GLY A 91 2.65 24.59 -11.39
N ILE A 92 2.66 24.15 -10.91
CA ILE A 92 2.99 24.57 -9.83
C ILE A 92 4.03 24.80 -9.85
#